data_835492fcde5ad6114ee163e2c4573303
#
_entry.id   835492fcde5ad6114ee163e2c4573303
#
_cell.length_a   1.000
_cell.length_b   1.000
_cell.length_c   1.000
_cell.angle_alpha   90.00
_cell.angle_beta   90.00
_cell.angle_gamma   90.00
#
_symmetry.space_group_name_H-M   'P 1'
#
loop_
_entity.id
_entity.type
_entity.pdbx_description
1 polymer ?
#
loop_
_entity_poly.entity_id
_entity_poly.type
_entity_poly.pdbx_seq_one_letter_code
_entity_poly.pdbx_strand_id
1 'polypeptide(L)'
;HAIEDALGEIAPIRRASLRFGKYSSRYNEILAGRATNIFDCNMASGSLMDIGVYAVEPMVEIFGMPSGLTSMTTLLDPTTRQLTHGPIDGCGSILASYGGGRISVELAHSKITNDLLPSQIEGERGTIQIDHLSTPRNVRIDYRGDVVRGSATEAPREQGDNGRVLDLPKSSNTMEYELTDFITAIGGIDNVKEEIWETPAGRHELGHYRDVTLVSLHIMDAVRQQAGITFPADAGKQA
;
A
#
# COMPACT_ATOMS: atom_id res chain seq x y z
N HIS A 1 8.84 -0.14 -10.72
CA HIS A 1 10.03 0.25 -11.51
C HIS A 1 10.07 1.76 -11.80
N ALA A 2 9.14 2.36 -12.62
CA ALA A 2 9.25 3.79 -12.99
C ALA A 2 9.30 4.76 -11.80
N ILE A 3 8.59 4.48 -10.72
CA ILE A 3 8.65 5.24 -9.46
C ILE A 3 9.96 4.97 -8.74
N GLU A 4 10.40 3.73 -8.67
CA GLU A 4 11.66 3.33 -8.03
C GLU A 4 12.86 3.98 -8.73
N ASP A 5 12.88 3.95 -10.06
CA ASP A 5 13.91 4.61 -10.87
C ASP A 5 13.99 6.13 -10.57
N ALA A 6 12.82 6.74 -10.31
CA ALA A 6 12.72 8.16 -9.99
C ALA A 6 13.13 8.53 -8.55
N LEU A 7 13.19 7.58 -7.62
CA LEU A 7 13.58 7.86 -6.22
C LEU A 7 14.98 8.51 -6.12
N GLY A 8 15.90 8.10 -6.98
CA GLY A 8 17.24 8.67 -7.06
C GLY A 8 17.27 10.17 -7.36
N GLU A 9 16.28 10.67 -8.08
CA GLU A 9 16.18 12.08 -8.47
C GLU A 9 15.86 13.01 -7.30
N ILE A 10 15.04 12.51 -6.35
CA ILE A 10 14.60 13.28 -5.18
C ILE A 10 15.38 12.97 -3.90
N ALA A 11 16.24 11.95 -3.93
CA ALA A 11 16.97 11.45 -2.75
C ALA A 11 17.83 12.54 -2.07
N PRO A 12 18.16 12.39 -0.76
CA PRO A 12 17.73 11.29 0.10
C PRO A 12 16.26 11.39 0.50
N ILE A 13 15.57 10.24 0.53
CA ILE A 13 14.17 10.18 0.95
C ILE A 13 14.08 10.42 2.46
N ARG A 14 13.05 11.15 2.88
CA ARG A 14 12.79 11.49 4.29
C ARG A 14 11.42 11.05 4.77
N ARG A 15 10.43 11.11 3.90
CA ARG A 15 9.06 10.79 4.26
C ARG A 15 8.31 10.17 3.08
N ALA A 16 7.30 9.34 3.37
CA ALA A 16 6.28 8.97 2.41
C ALA A 16 4.90 8.97 3.08
N SER A 17 3.87 9.27 2.31
CA SER A 17 2.46 9.11 2.69
C SER A 17 1.77 8.34 1.58
N LEU A 18 1.44 7.08 1.85
CA LEU A 18 0.80 6.17 0.89
C LEU A 18 -0.65 5.94 1.33
N ARG A 19 -1.61 6.21 0.45
CA ARG A 19 -3.01 6.33 0.84
C ARG A 19 -3.91 5.59 -0.13
N PHE A 20 -4.84 4.80 0.42
CA PHE A 20 -5.90 4.21 -0.36
C PHE A 20 -7.19 4.09 0.46
N GLY A 21 -8.14 4.97 0.21
CA GLY A 21 -9.46 4.95 0.82
C GLY A 21 -10.56 4.99 -0.23
N LYS A 22 -11.40 3.97 -0.23
CA LYS A 22 -12.53 3.86 -1.15
C LYS A 22 -13.75 3.34 -0.40
N TYR A 23 -14.79 4.18 -0.30
CA TYR A 23 -16.05 3.79 0.29
C TYR A 23 -16.63 2.55 -0.39
N SER A 24 -16.91 1.53 0.40
CA SER A 24 -17.47 0.26 -0.08
C SER A 24 -19.00 0.26 0.05
N SER A 25 -19.71 -0.07 -1.04
CA SER A 25 -21.15 -0.33 -0.99
C SER A 25 -21.51 -1.48 -0.02
N ARG A 26 -20.56 -2.37 0.30
CA ARG A 26 -20.74 -3.42 1.30
C ARG A 26 -20.91 -2.88 2.72
N TYR A 27 -20.38 -1.68 3.00
CA TYR A 27 -20.61 -1.04 4.28
C TYR A 27 -22.09 -0.62 4.44
N ASN A 28 -22.78 -0.24 3.36
CA ASN A 28 -24.22 0.01 3.40
C ASN A 28 -25.01 -1.24 3.81
N GLU A 29 -24.56 -2.43 3.44
CA GLU A 29 -25.18 -3.69 3.86
C GLU A 29 -25.06 -3.88 5.37
N ILE A 30 -23.86 -3.65 5.93
CA ILE A 30 -23.64 -3.69 7.38
C ILE A 30 -24.55 -2.68 8.11
N LEU A 31 -24.62 -1.43 7.61
CA LEU A 31 -25.51 -0.40 8.18
C LEU A 31 -26.98 -0.78 8.09
N ALA A 32 -27.36 -1.58 7.09
CA ALA A 32 -28.70 -2.12 6.94
C ALA A 32 -28.94 -3.45 7.69
N GLY A 33 -27.99 -3.89 8.54
CA GLY A 33 -28.11 -5.12 9.33
C GLY A 33 -27.88 -6.41 8.52
N ARG A 34 -27.18 -6.35 7.39
CA ARG A 34 -26.87 -7.52 6.56
C ARG A 34 -25.37 -7.83 6.54
N ALA A 35 -25.04 -9.10 6.74
CA ALA A 35 -23.67 -9.58 6.71
C ALA A 35 -23.07 -9.51 5.28
N THR A 36 -21.75 -9.32 5.20
CA THR A 36 -21.01 -9.33 3.93
C THR A 36 -19.64 -9.99 4.12
N ASN A 37 -19.11 -10.59 3.07
CA ASN A 37 -17.79 -11.21 3.09
C ASN A 37 -16.62 -10.23 3.30
N ILE A 38 -16.80 -8.95 2.94
CA ILE A 38 -15.74 -7.91 3.04
C ILE A 38 -15.54 -7.44 4.49
N PHE A 39 -16.57 -7.61 5.35
CA PHE A 39 -16.52 -7.29 6.75
C PHE A 39 -16.87 -8.53 7.57
N ASP A 40 -16.08 -9.59 7.40
CA ASP A 40 -16.27 -10.87 8.09
C ASP A 40 -14.96 -11.42 8.62
N CYS A 41 -14.82 -11.51 9.94
CA CYS A 41 -13.63 -12.06 10.59
C CYS A 41 -13.33 -13.51 10.18
N ASN A 42 -14.37 -14.31 9.87
CA ASN A 42 -14.18 -15.68 9.40
C ASN A 42 -13.55 -15.76 8.01
N MET A 43 -13.67 -14.68 7.24
CA MET A 43 -13.08 -14.55 5.90
C MET A 43 -11.73 -13.82 5.93
N ALA A 44 -11.19 -13.54 7.14
CA ALA A 44 -9.95 -12.77 7.31
C ALA A 44 -9.95 -11.45 6.51
N SER A 45 -11.08 -10.74 6.51
CA SER A 45 -11.31 -9.53 5.72
C SER A 45 -11.24 -8.25 6.58
N GLY A 46 -11.74 -7.14 6.09
CA GLY A 46 -11.67 -5.83 6.71
C GLY A 46 -10.97 -4.82 5.81
N SER A 47 -10.86 -3.57 6.26
CA SER A 47 -10.26 -2.51 5.47
C SER A 47 -8.77 -2.75 5.23
N LEU A 48 -8.02 -3.15 6.24
CA LEU A 48 -6.58 -3.41 6.14
C LEU A 48 -6.29 -4.52 5.13
N MET A 49 -6.95 -5.67 5.28
CA MET A 49 -6.68 -6.86 4.48
C MET A 49 -7.15 -6.72 3.03
N ASP A 50 -8.26 -6.00 2.80
CA ASP A 50 -8.87 -5.91 1.47
C ASP A 50 -8.31 -4.76 0.63
N ILE A 51 -8.03 -3.60 1.24
CA ILE A 51 -7.51 -2.44 0.50
C ILE A 51 -6.26 -1.82 1.11
N GLY A 52 -5.98 -2.01 2.40
CA GLY A 52 -4.74 -1.55 3.03
C GLY A 52 -3.51 -2.19 2.39
N VAL A 53 -3.63 -3.40 1.88
CA VAL A 53 -2.59 -4.12 1.13
C VAL A 53 -2.03 -3.27 -0.03
N TYR A 54 -2.86 -2.50 -0.74
CA TYR A 54 -2.44 -1.60 -1.83
C TYR A 54 -1.53 -0.45 -1.38
N ALA A 55 -1.45 -0.18 -0.08
CA ALA A 55 -0.50 0.78 0.48
C ALA A 55 0.70 0.07 1.15
N VAL A 56 0.47 -1.11 1.73
CA VAL A 56 1.51 -1.89 2.41
C VAL A 56 2.50 -2.50 1.41
N GLU A 57 2.03 -3.13 0.34
CA GLU A 57 2.91 -3.74 -0.67
C GLU A 57 3.86 -2.72 -1.33
N PRO A 58 3.41 -1.57 -1.84
CA PRO A 58 4.33 -0.55 -2.36
C PRO A 58 5.30 -0.01 -1.30
N MET A 59 4.90 0.09 -0.04
CA MET A 59 5.81 0.45 1.04
C MET A 59 6.91 -0.59 1.20
N VAL A 60 6.55 -1.87 1.19
CA VAL A 60 7.52 -2.97 1.32
C VAL A 60 8.43 -3.04 0.10
N GLU A 61 7.89 -2.86 -1.10
CA GLU A 61 8.64 -2.83 -2.35
C GLU A 61 9.72 -1.74 -2.33
N ILE A 62 9.37 -0.53 -1.89
CA ILE A 62 10.27 0.62 -1.93
C ILE A 62 11.24 0.64 -0.72
N PHE A 63 10.78 0.27 0.48
CA PHE A 63 11.52 0.49 1.72
C PHE A 63 11.88 -0.81 2.46
N GLY A 64 11.31 -1.96 2.08
CA GLY A 64 11.50 -3.23 2.76
C GLY A 64 10.77 -3.32 4.11
N MET A 65 11.32 -4.14 5.01
CA MET A 65 10.79 -4.32 6.37
C MET A 65 11.09 -3.10 7.25
N PRO A 66 10.09 -2.49 7.91
CA PRO A 66 10.31 -1.36 8.81
C PRO A 66 11.03 -1.78 10.11
N SER A 67 11.82 -0.86 10.66
CA SER A 67 12.47 -1.03 11.98
C SER A 67 11.56 -0.73 13.17
N GLY A 68 10.44 -0.05 12.93
CA GLY A 68 9.42 0.27 13.92
C GLY A 68 8.07 0.47 13.25
N LEU A 69 7.01 0.03 13.93
CA LEU A 69 5.65 0.06 13.41
C LEU A 69 4.67 0.39 14.53
N THR A 70 3.78 1.34 14.30
CA THR A 70 2.62 1.63 15.16
C THR A 70 1.40 1.93 14.30
N SER A 71 0.21 1.68 14.85
CA SER A 71 -1.04 1.88 14.10
C SER A 71 -2.16 2.41 14.99
N MET A 72 -3.10 3.10 14.32
CA MET A 72 -4.41 3.44 14.89
C MET A 72 -5.48 2.90 13.96
N THR A 73 -6.34 2.05 14.50
CA THR A 73 -7.39 1.36 13.73
C THR A 73 -8.76 1.74 14.26
N THR A 74 -9.64 2.14 13.37
CA THR A 74 -11.05 2.38 13.67
C THR A 74 -11.84 1.10 13.37
N LEU A 75 -12.30 0.44 14.42
CA LEU A 75 -13.17 -0.73 14.31
C LEU A 75 -14.60 -0.30 13.96
N LEU A 76 -15.34 -1.17 13.31
CA LEU A 76 -16.78 -1.00 13.15
C LEU A 76 -17.48 -1.05 14.51
N ASP A 77 -18.68 -0.44 14.57
CA ASP A 77 -19.48 -0.41 15.81
C ASP A 77 -19.63 -1.80 16.42
N PRO A 78 -19.40 -1.96 17.74
CA PRO A 78 -19.54 -3.26 18.42
C PRO A 78 -20.89 -3.95 18.24
N THR A 79 -21.97 -3.21 17.95
CA THR A 79 -23.30 -3.77 17.66
C THR A 79 -23.33 -4.58 16.36
N THR A 80 -22.37 -4.36 15.46
CA THR A 80 -22.27 -5.11 14.20
C THR A 80 -21.57 -6.46 14.34
N ARG A 81 -21.03 -6.80 15.51
CA ARG A 81 -20.21 -8.03 15.73
C ARG A 81 -20.92 -9.34 15.40
N GLN A 82 -22.24 -9.38 15.47
CA GLN A 82 -23.01 -10.56 15.05
C GLN A 82 -22.98 -10.73 13.53
N LEU A 83 -22.87 -9.63 12.78
CA LEU A 83 -22.78 -9.63 11.32
C LEU A 83 -21.36 -9.87 10.81
N THR A 84 -20.37 -9.39 11.57
CA THR A 84 -18.96 -9.41 11.21
C THR A 84 -18.19 -10.58 11.86
N HIS A 85 -18.85 -11.39 12.69
CA HIS A 85 -18.29 -12.52 13.43
C HIS A 85 -17.08 -12.15 14.32
N GLY A 86 -16.96 -10.87 14.71
CA GLY A 86 -15.89 -10.38 15.57
C GLY A 86 -15.54 -8.92 15.31
N PRO A 87 -14.49 -8.38 16.00
CA PRO A 87 -14.01 -7.04 15.74
C PRO A 87 -13.35 -6.96 14.37
N ILE A 88 -13.75 -5.97 13.57
CA ILE A 88 -13.22 -5.77 12.22
C ILE A 88 -13.00 -4.28 11.95
N ASP A 89 -12.00 -3.95 11.16
CA ASP A 89 -11.64 -2.59 10.86
C ASP A 89 -12.41 -2.01 9.67
N GLY A 90 -12.81 -0.75 9.83
CA GLY A 90 -13.39 0.07 8.76
C GLY A 90 -12.38 0.98 8.10
N CYS A 91 -11.41 1.48 8.87
CA CYS A 91 -10.29 2.31 8.39
C CYS A 91 -9.13 2.29 9.39
N GLY A 92 -7.98 2.79 8.98
CA GLY A 92 -6.83 2.91 9.85
C GLY A 92 -5.68 3.73 9.26
N SER A 93 -4.74 4.06 10.13
CA SER A 93 -3.46 4.67 9.79
C SER A 93 -2.33 3.88 10.42
N ILE A 94 -1.21 3.78 9.70
CA ILE A 94 -0.02 3.07 10.12
C ILE A 94 1.16 4.04 9.99
N LEU A 95 2.03 4.05 10.98
CA LEU A 95 3.31 4.76 10.94
C LEU A 95 4.44 3.74 11.00
N ALA A 96 5.30 3.77 10.01
CA ALA A 96 6.47 2.92 9.90
C ALA A 96 7.75 3.76 9.89
N SER A 97 8.82 3.27 10.52
CA SER A 97 10.12 3.93 10.56
C SER A 97 11.21 3.06 9.95
N TYR A 98 12.16 3.71 9.27
CA TYR A 98 13.27 3.06 8.58
C TYR A 98 14.58 3.77 8.88
N GLY A 99 15.67 3.03 8.72
CA GLY A 99 17.02 3.60 8.81
C GLY A 99 17.34 4.25 10.16
N GLY A 100 16.81 3.71 11.26
CA GLY A 100 17.00 4.30 12.59
C GLY A 100 16.27 5.63 12.78
N GLY A 101 15.09 5.78 12.19
CA GLY A 101 14.25 6.98 12.29
C GLY A 101 14.57 8.07 11.26
N ARG A 102 15.41 7.77 10.26
CA ARG A 102 15.74 8.74 9.19
C ARG A 102 14.68 8.87 8.11
N ILE A 103 13.81 7.86 7.98
CA ILE A 103 12.68 7.87 7.05
C ILE A 103 11.43 7.47 7.84
N SER A 104 10.37 8.24 7.68
CA SER A 104 9.04 7.91 8.21
C SER A 104 8.06 7.69 7.07
N VAL A 105 7.26 6.61 7.16
CA VAL A 105 6.22 6.31 6.19
C VAL A 105 4.88 6.26 6.91
N GLU A 106 3.93 7.01 6.41
CA GLU A 106 2.54 7.01 6.83
C GLU A 106 1.71 6.24 5.80
N LEU A 107 0.91 5.30 6.26
CA LEU A 107 -0.09 4.64 5.44
C LEU A 107 -1.49 5.00 5.95
N ALA A 108 -2.44 5.18 5.04
CA ALA A 108 -3.85 5.32 5.38
C ALA A 108 -4.71 4.42 4.49
N HIS A 109 -5.68 3.74 5.10
CA HIS A 109 -6.64 2.91 4.38
C HIS A 109 -8.05 3.08 4.92
N SER A 110 -9.06 2.99 4.05
CA SER A 110 -10.46 3.07 4.48
C SER A 110 -11.41 2.41 3.49
N LYS A 111 -12.37 1.64 4.02
CA LYS A 111 -13.53 1.11 3.29
C LYS A 111 -14.83 1.80 3.66
N ILE A 112 -14.80 2.68 4.67
CA ILE A 112 -15.96 3.40 5.17
C ILE A 112 -15.93 4.90 4.87
N THR A 113 -14.83 5.36 4.25
CA THR A 113 -14.67 6.75 3.72
C THR A 113 -13.92 6.73 2.41
N ASN A 114 -14.02 7.81 1.63
CA ASN A 114 -13.15 8.05 0.49
C ASN A 114 -11.94 8.87 0.93
N ASP A 115 -10.75 8.52 0.47
CA ASP A 115 -9.56 9.35 0.55
C ASP A 115 -9.34 10.02 -0.82
N LEU A 116 -9.26 11.35 -0.83
CA LEU A 116 -9.10 12.15 -2.04
C LEU A 116 -7.71 12.77 -2.17
N LEU A 117 -6.83 12.52 -1.18
CA LEU A 117 -5.48 13.04 -1.22
C LEU A 117 -4.56 12.15 -2.05
N PRO A 118 -3.61 12.71 -2.82
CA PRO A 118 -2.61 11.94 -3.50
C PRO A 118 -1.65 11.27 -2.51
N SER A 119 -1.07 10.15 -2.91
CA SER A 119 0.10 9.59 -2.23
C SER A 119 1.35 10.39 -2.59
N GLN A 120 2.34 10.42 -1.68
CA GLN A 120 3.56 11.20 -1.87
C GLN A 120 4.79 10.46 -1.34
N ILE A 121 5.93 10.66 -2.02
CA ILE A 121 7.25 10.29 -1.52
C ILE A 121 8.10 11.55 -1.52
N GLU A 122 8.59 11.93 -0.35
CA GLU A 122 9.25 13.22 -0.11
C GLU A 122 10.75 13.00 0.11
N GLY A 123 11.56 13.61 -0.72
CA GLY A 123 13.00 13.66 -0.60
C GLY A 123 13.52 15.08 -0.39
N GLU A 124 14.80 15.19 -0.08
CA GLU A 124 15.43 16.51 0.11
C GLU A 124 15.52 17.33 -1.19
N ARG A 125 15.49 16.67 -2.34
CA ARG A 125 15.60 17.31 -3.65
C ARG A 125 14.29 17.46 -4.40
N GLY A 126 13.20 16.88 -3.90
CA GLY A 126 11.89 16.96 -4.54
C GLY A 126 10.86 16.03 -3.93
N THR A 127 9.69 15.97 -4.53
CA THR A 127 8.56 15.13 -4.10
C THR A 127 7.97 14.43 -5.33
N ILE A 128 7.72 13.13 -5.19
CA ILE A 128 6.93 12.36 -6.14
C ILE A 128 5.49 12.36 -5.63
N GLN A 129 4.56 12.78 -6.47
CA GLN A 129 3.12 12.70 -6.22
C GLN A 129 2.51 11.60 -7.10
N ILE A 130 1.64 10.78 -6.50
CA ILE A 130 0.98 9.64 -7.15
C ILE A 130 -0.53 9.84 -6.98
N ASP A 131 -1.26 10.00 -8.08
CA ASP A 131 -2.70 10.27 -8.07
C ASP A 131 -3.53 9.12 -7.48
N HIS A 132 -3.23 7.89 -7.89
CA HIS A 132 -3.94 6.69 -7.49
C HIS A 132 -2.94 5.57 -7.19
N LEU A 133 -2.83 5.17 -5.92
CA LEU A 133 -1.80 4.22 -5.51
C LEU A 133 -2.01 2.82 -6.11
N SER A 134 -3.25 2.34 -6.15
CA SER A 134 -3.57 1.01 -6.72
C SER A 134 -3.48 0.94 -8.24
N THR A 135 -3.57 2.08 -8.91
CA THR A 135 -3.53 2.15 -10.39
C THR A 135 -3.04 3.54 -10.78
N PRO A 136 -1.73 3.81 -10.66
CA PRO A 136 -1.15 5.10 -10.99
C PRO A 136 -1.39 5.45 -12.46
N ARG A 137 -1.95 6.64 -12.71
CA ARG A 137 -2.19 7.17 -14.06
C ARG A 137 -1.43 8.45 -14.31
N ASN A 138 -1.19 9.20 -13.23
CA ASN A 138 -0.47 10.46 -13.28
C ASN A 138 0.49 10.50 -12.08
N VAL A 139 1.76 10.29 -12.35
CA VAL A 139 2.83 10.39 -11.37
C VAL A 139 3.70 11.58 -11.75
N ARG A 140 3.79 12.55 -10.85
CA ARG A 140 4.54 13.78 -11.06
C ARG A 140 5.71 13.86 -10.09
N ILE A 141 6.84 14.30 -10.60
CA ILE A 141 8.00 14.68 -9.78
C ILE A 141 8.06 16.21 -9.76
N ASP A 142 8.03 16.79 -8.57
CA ASP A 142 8.26 18.21 -8.35
C ASP A 142 9.62 18.38 -7.68
N TYR A 143 10.56 19.03 -8.38
CA TYR A 143 11.90 19.26 -7.85
C TYR A 143 11.90 20.48 -6.93
N ARG A 144 12.67 20.40 -5.85
CA ARG A 144 12.91 21.55 -4.98
C ARG A 144 13.70 22.60 -5.79
N GLY A 145 13.08 23.76 -5.98
CA GLY A 145 13.78 24.94 -6.53
C GLY A 145 14.80 25.50 -5.55
N ASP A 146 15.63 26.41 -6.01
CA ASP A 146 16.54 27.14 -5.17
C ASP A 146 15.80 27.88 -4.06
N VAL A 147 16.19 27.62 -2.80
CA VAL A 147 15.61 28.31 -1.65
C VAL A 147 16.16 29.74 -1.63
N VAL A 148 15.40 30.67 -2.16
CA VAL A 148 15.66 32.10 -1.91
C VAL A 148 15.39 32.32 -0.41
N ARG A 149 16.36 32.87 0.34
CA ARG A 149 16.16 33.30 1.73
C ARG A 149 15.03 34.35 1.75
N GLY A 150 13.83 33.90 2.03
CA GLY A 150 12.64 34.69 2.14
C GLY A 150 12.01 34.59 3.52
N SER A 151 11.03 35.41 3.79
CA SER A 151 10.25 35.44 5.02
C SER A 151 9.72 34.06 5.40
N ALA A 152 9.84 33.68 6.67
CA ALA A 152 9.29 32.44 7.24
C ALA A 152 7.75 32.35 7.16
N THR A 153 7.09 33.37 6.63
CA THR A 153 5.63 33.51 6.51
C THR A 153 5.09 33.20 5.11
N GLU A 154 5.95 32.95 4.12
CA GLU A 154 5.47 32.58 2.79
C GLU A 154 5.00 31.11 2.82
N ALA A 155 3.74 30.92 2.41
CA ALA A 155 3.22 29.57 2.13
C ALA A 155 4.14 28.86 1.10
N PRO A 156 4.23 27.52 1.13
CA PRO A 156 4.91 26.80 0.08
C PRO A 156 4.42 27.32 -1.27
N ARG A 157 5.34 27.76 -2.13
CA ARG A 157 4.96 28.27 -3.45
C ARG A 157 4.12 27.22 -4.16
N GLU A 158 3.08 27.66 -4.81
CA GLU A 158 2.35 26.87 -5.80
C GLU A 158 3.37 26.14 -6.68
N GLN A 159 3.10 24.88 -6.98
CA GLN A 159 3.93 23.98 -7.76
C GLN A 159 4.63 24.73 -8.87
N GLY A 160 5.93 24.92 -8.72
CA GLY A 160 6.73 25.61 -9.74
C GLY A 160 6.81 24.75 -11.00
N ASP A 161 7.10 25.41 -12.12
CA ASP A 161 7.24 24.80 -13.44
C ASP A 161 8.44 23.81 -13.56
N ASN A 162 9.06 23.46 -12.44
CA ASN A 162 10.25 22.61 -12.29
C ASN A 162 9.92 21.11 -12.09
N GLY A 163 8.77 20.65 -12.54
CA GLY A 163 8.39 19.25 -12.39
C GLY A 163 8.28 18.53 -13.73
N ARG A 164 8.32 17.20 -13.68
CA ARG A 164 8.00 16.34 -14.82
C ARG A 164 6.97 15.29 -14.46
N VAL A 165 6.18 14.89 -15.43
CA VAL A 165 5.26 13.74 -15.32
C VAL A 165 6.00 12.51 -15.83
N LEU A 166 5.88 11.40 -15.09
CA LEU A 166 6.40 10.11 -15.54
C LEU A 166 5.53 9.58 -16.68
N ASP A 167 6.17 9.11 -17.73
CA ASP A 167 5.49 8.38 -18.80
C ASP A 167 5.24 6.94 -18.31
N LEU A 168 4.00 6.68 -17.90
CA LEU A 168 3.61 5.37 -17.42
C LEU A 168 2.93 4.59 -18.55
N PRO A 169 3.16 3.27 -18.63
CA PRO A 169 2.41 2.41 -19.54
C PRO A 169 0.90 2.57 -19.31
N LYS A 170 0.14 2.73 -20.38
CA LYS A 170 -1.31 2.91 -20.33
C LYS A 170 -2.00 1.72 -20.98
N SER A 171 -2.39 0.74 -20.20
CA SER A 171 -3.33 -0.28 -20.66
C SER A 171 -4.76 0.07 -20.27
N SER A 172 -5.71 -0.26 -21.13
CA SER A 172 -7.14 -0.20 -20.83
C SER A 172 -7.56 -1.28 -19.83
N ASN A 173 -6.75 -2.33 -19.67
CA ASN A 173 -6.94 -3.41 -18.71
C ASN A 173 -5.66 -3.66 -17.93
N THR A 174 -5.59 -3.16 -16.69
CA THR A 174 -4.41 -3.27 -15.84
C THR A 174 -4.06 -4.71 -15.44
N MET A 175 -5.00 -5.66 -15.52
CA MET A 175 -4.73 -7.09 -15.31
C MET A 175 -3.77 -7.67 -16.37
N GLU A 176 -3.58 -6.98 -17.50
CA GLU A 176 -2.60 -7.35 -18.51
C GLU A 176 -1.17 -7.35 -17.96
N TYR A 177 -0.84 -6.42 -17.06
CA TYR A 177 0.49 -6.36 -16.44
C TYR A 177 0.75 -7.57 -15.55
N GLU A 178 -0.19 -7.91 -14.67
CA GLU A 178 -0.09 -9.08 -13.79
C GLU A 178 0.04 -10.37 -14.59
N LEU A 179 -0.76 -10.51 -15.65
CA LEU A 179 -0.71 -11.69 -16.52
C LEU A 179 0.62 -11.78 -17.27
N THR A 180 1.14 -10.64 -17.74
CA THR A 180 2.43 -10.59 -18.46
C THR A 180 3.58 -10.97 -17.53
N ASP A 181 3.62 -10.42 -16.31
CA ASP A 181 4.62 -10.73 -15.32
C ASP A 181 4.54 -12.21 -14.89
N PHE A 182 3.33 -12.74 -14.69
CA PHE A 182 3.13 -14.14 -14.39
C PHE A 182 3.63 -15.06 -15.52
N ILE A 183 3.27 -14.77 -16.78
CA ILE A 183 3.73 -15.54 -17.95
C ILE A 183 5.26 -15.48 -18.07
N THR A 184 5.85 -14.32 -17.82
CA THR A 184 7.31 -14.14 -17.84
C THR A 184 7.98 -14.96 -16.73
N ALA A 185 7.42 -14.91 -15.53
CA ALA A 185 7.92 -15.63 -14.36
C ALA A 185 7.90 -17.16 -14.57
N ILE A 186 6.91 -17.71 -15.26
CA ILE A 186 6.83 -19.14 -15.60
C ILE A 186 7.63 -19.54 -16.85
N GLY A 187 8.40 -18.60 -17.45
CA GLY A 187 9.24 -18.87 -18.61
C GLY A 187 8.54 -18.84 -19.96
N GLY A 188 7.35 -18.20 -20.04
CA GLY A 188 6.55 -18.06 -21.25
C GLY A 188 5.57 -19.23 -21.51
N ILE A 189 4.64 -19.01 -22.44
CA ILE A 189 3.57 -19.99 -22.75
C ILE A 189 4.14 -21.32 -23.25
N ASP A 190 5.27 -21.31 -23.93
CA ASP A 190 5.88 -22.50 -24.50
C ASP A 190 6.53 -23.42 -23.45
N ASN A 191 6.82 -22.90 -22.26
CA ASN A 191 7.51 -23.60 -21.16
C ASN A 191 6.57 -24.11 -20.05
N VAL A 192 5.27 -24.01 -20.20
CA VAL A 192 4.26 -24.47 -19.21
C VAL A 192 4.39 -25.97 -18.85
N LYS A 193 5.20 -26.71 -19.58
CA LYS A 193 5.44 -28.15 -19.34
C LYS A 193 6.65 -28.46 -18.44
N GLU A 194 7.54 -27.49 -18.22
CA GLU A 194 8.64 -27.64 -17.26
C GLU A 194 8.22 -27.08 -15.92
N GLU A 195 8.68 -27.69 -14.83
CA GLU A 195 8.32 -27.23 -13.50
C GLU A 195 8.71 -25.75 -13.33
N ILE A 196 7.71 -24.89 -13.11
CA ILE A 196 7.78 -23.42 -13.03
C ILE A 196 8.93 -22.91 -12.16
N TRP A 197 9.35 -23.71 -11.21
CA TRP A 197 10.40 -23.40 -10.23
C TRP A 197 11.83 -23.58 -10.74
N GLU A 198 12.05 -24.10 -11.96
CA GLU A 198 13.37 -24.51 -12.42
C GLU A 198 14.12 -23.48 -13.26
N THR A 199 13.46 -22.43 -13.78
CA THR A 199 14.19 -21.39 -14.50
C THR A 199 14.87 -20.41 -13.51
N PRO A 200 16.16 -20.03 -13.73
CA PRO A 200 16.85 -19.07 -12.84
C PRO A 200 16.14 -17.71 -12.75
N ALA A 201 15.60 -17.19 -13.85
CA ALA A 201 14.87 -15.94 -13.90
C ALA A 201 13.51 -16.04 -13.16
N GLY A 202 12.71 -17.06 -13.45
CA GLY A 202 11.44 -17.29 -12.76
C GLY A 202 11.60 -17.48 -11.25
N ARG A 203 12.66 -18.18 -10.80
CA ARG A 203 12.97 -18.32 -9.36
C ARG A 203 13.30 -16.98 -8.69
N HIS A 204 14.00 -16.09 -9.38
CA HIS A 204 14.38 -14.80 -8.82
C HIS A 204 13.15 -13.88 -8.68
N GLU A 205 12.36 -13.74 -9.72
CA GLU A 205 11.16 -12.88 -9.71
C GLU A 205 10.06 -13.42 -8.77
N LEU A 206 9.74 -14.71 -8.86
CA LEU A 206 8.78 -15.34 -7.96
C LEU A 206 9.25 -15.31 -6.51
N GLY A 207 10.56 -15.42 -6.26
CA GLY A 207 11.17 -15.25 -4.94
C GLY A 207 10.93 -13.85 -4.39
N HIS A 208 11.14 -12.82 -5.20
CA HIS A 208 10.91 -11.43 -4.84
C HIS A 208 9.44 -11.16 -4.49
N TYR A 209 8.50 -11.51 -5.36
CA TYR A 209 7.06 -11.34 -5.11
C TYR A 209 6.60 -12.08 -3.86
N ARG A 210 7.09 -13.32 -3.65
CA ARG A 210 6.81 -14.07 -2.44
C ARG A 210 7.32 -13.33 -1.20
N ASP A 211 8.53 -12.82 -1.21
CA ASP A 211 9.15 -12.16 -0.06
C ASP A 211 8.44 -10.84 0.25
N VAL A 212 8.06 -10.04 -0.75
CA VAL A 212 7.23 -8.84 -0.59
C VAL A 212 5.88 -9.20 0.03
N THR A 213 5.21 -10.24 -0.48
CA THR A 213 3.92 -10.70 0.05
C THR A 213 4.05 -11.16 1.51
N LEU A 214 5.05 -11.95 1.85
CA LEU A 214 5.25 -12.44 3.22
C LEU A 214 5.55 -11.29 4.20
N VAL A 215 6.38 -10.34 3.82
CA VAL A 215 6.67 -9.14 4.63
C VAL A 215 5.42 -8.29 4.80
N SER A 216 4.65 -8.08 3.74
CA SER A 216 3.38 -7.33 3.77
C SER A 216 2.37 -7.99 4.71
N LEU A 217 2.19 -9.30 4.62
CA LEU A 217 1.32 -10.06 5.52
C LEU A 217 1.79 -9.96 6.98
N HIS A 218 3.09 -10.04 7.23
CA HIS A 218 3.65 -9.90 8.58
C HIS A 218 3.36 -8.52 9.18
N ILE A 219 3.49 -7.45 8.37
CA ILE A 219 3.14 -6.08 8.78
C ILE A 219 1.64 -5.96 9.08
N MET A 220 0.79 -6.46 8.19
CA MET A 220 -0.66 -6.43 8.38
C MET A 220 -1.10 -7.25 9.60
N ASP A 221 -0.48 -8.40 9.85
CA ASP A 221 -0.69 -9.19 11.06
C ASP A 221 -0.33 -8.40 12.33
N ALA A 222 0.81 -7.72 12.34
CA ALA A 222 1.20 -6.90 13.47
C ALA A 222 0.22 -5.73 13.72
N VAL A 223 -0.26 -5.08 12.67
CA VAL A 223 -1.25 -3.98 12.75
C VAL A 223 -2.57 -4.46 13.30
N ARG A 224 -3.14 -5.55 12.77
CA ARG A 224 -4.42 -6.08 13.25
C ARG A 224 -4.34 -6.58 14.70
N GLN A 225 -3.18 -7.16 15.10
CA GLN A 225 -2.95 -7.56 16.49
C GLN A 225 -2.93 -6.35 17.43
N GLN A 226 -2.32 -5.23 17.06
CA GLN A 226 -2.37 -3.98 17.83
C GLN A 226 -3.82 -3.49 18.01
N ALA A 227 -4.70 -3.74 17.03
CA ALA A 227 -6.11 -3.39 17.08
C ALA A 227 -6.99 -4.44 17.80
N GLY A 228 -6.43 -5.55 18.26
CA GLY A 228 -7.18 -6.65 18.88
C GLY A 228 -8.06 -7.44 17.88
N ILE A 229 -7.73 -7.38 16.59
CA ILE A 229 -8.41 -8.17 15.54
C ILE A 229 -7.73 -9.54 15.46
N THR A 230 -8.50 -10.60 15.66
CA THR A 230 -8.06 -12.00 15.54
C THR A 230 -8.92 -12.74 14.54
N PHE A 231 -8.30 -13.56 13.72
CA PHE A 231 -9.00 -14.41 12.77
C PHE A 231 -8.98 -15.88 13.22
N PRO A 232 -9.91 -16.72 12.76
CA PRO A 232 -9.93 -18.13 13.12
C PRO A 232 -8.62 -18.87 12.83
N ALA A 233 -7.92 -18.49 11.78
CA ALA A 233 -6.62 -19.06 11.41
C ALA A 233 -5.50 -18.80 12.45
N ASP A 234 -5.66 -17.84 13.34
CA ASP A 234 -4.68 -17.53 14.39
C ASP A 234 -4.73 -18.53 15.54
N ALA A 235 -5.84 -19.23 15.71
CA ALA A 235 -6.03 -20.19 16.81
C ALA A 235 -5.05 -21.38 16.74
N GLY A 236 -4.48 -21.70 15.56
CA GLY A 236 -3.49 -22.75 15.38
C GLY A 236 -2.05 -22.35 15.65
N LYS A 237 -1.76 -21.08 15.92
CA LYS A 237 -0.40 -20.54 16.12
C LYS A 237 0.01 -20.43 17.60
N GLN A 238 -0.86 -20.82 18.54
CA GLN A 238 -0.61 -20.73 19.99
C GLN A 238 -0.14 -22.06 20.64
N ALA A 239 0.39 -22.98 19.82
CA ALA A 239 0.96 -24.22 20.31
C ALA A 239 2.48 -24.29 20.12
#